data_a03df643dfeb013c59620eba237b9cd8
#
_entry.id   a03df643dfeb013c59620eba237b9cd8
#
_cell.length_a   1.000
_cell.length_b   1.000
_cell.length_c   1.000
_cell.angle_alpha   90.00
_cell.angle_beta   90.00
_cell.angle_gamma   90.00
#
_symmetry.space_group_name_H-M   'P 1'
#
loop_
_entity.id
_entity.type
_entity.pdbx_description
1 polymer ?
#
loop_
_entity_poly.entity_id
_entity_poly.type
_entity_poly.pdbx_seq_one_letter_code
_entity_poly.pdbx_strand_id
1 'polypeptide(L)'
;MADATPRFLEMLDAFVRAMPGHVDEYEDLLTMNPIWRSRTIGIGKLSAEDAKVLGATGPMLRGSGVAWDLRRAIPYSGYENYDFEVATSDLCDCYGRYLVRIKEMREAVKILGQALDKLPDGPVNVDDRKILPPPREELETSMEAVIHHFKLFTEGYSVPAGDVYVAVESGRGENGCYVVSDGTHKPRRVKFRSASFVNLQALERMALNHMIADLIAIIGTADAVLGDVDR
;
A
#
# COMPACT_ATOMS: atom_id res chain seq x y z
N MET A 1 -8.16 -15.18 -12.92
CA MET A 1 -8.70 -14.33 -11.84
C MET A 1 -10.20 -14.60 -11.72
N ALA A 2 -10.76 -14.61 -10.53
CA ALA A 2 -12.20 -14.72 -10.34
C ALA A 2 -12.80 -13.31 -10.22
N ASP A 3 -14.03 -13.13 -10.68
CA ASP A 3 -14.78 -11.89 -10.52
C ASP A 3 -15.20 -11.68 -9.06
N ALA A 4 -15.55 -10.44 -8.72
CA ALA A 4 -16.10 -10.12 -7.40
C ALA A 4 -17.47 -10.79 -7.24
N THR A 5 -17.61 -11.62 -6.20
CA THR A 5 -18.89 -12.29 -5.96
C THR A 5 -19.92 -11.31 -5.37
N PRO A 6 -21.24 -11.50 -5.62
CA PRO A 6 -22.28 -10.66 -5.02
C PRO A 6 -22.15 -10.56 -3.50
N ARG A 7 -21.87 -11.68 -2.82
CA ARG A 7 -21.65 -11.70 -1.38
C ARG A 7 -20.46 -10.83 -0.93
N PHE A 8 -19.36 -10.81 -1.71
CA PHE A 8 -18.23 -9.94 -1.40
C PHE A 8 -18.63 -8.46 -1.50
N LEU A 9 -19.37 -8.08 -2.54
CA LEU A 9 -19.83 -6.70 -2.73
C LEU A 9 -20.78 -6.26 -1.61
N GLU A 10 -21.71 -7.11 -1.18
CA GLU A 10 -22.59 -6.85 -0.04
C GLU A 10 -21.80 -6.65 1.27
N MET A 11 -20.81 -7.50 1.52
CA MET A 11 -19.94 -7.37 2.70
C MET A 11 -19.10 -6.11 2.66
N LEU A 12 -18.60 -5.73 1.49
CA LEU A 12 -17.80 -4.50 1.29
C LEU A 12 -18.67 -3.26 1.50
N ASP A 13 -19.90 -3.23 0.97
CA ASP A 13 -20.83 -2.13 1.20
C ASP A 13 -21.17 -1.98 2.70
N ALA A 14 -21.43 -3.08 3.39
CA ALA A 14 -21.66 -3.06 4.84
C ALA A 14 -20.43 -2.53 5.61
N PHE A 15 -19.24 -2.92 5.22
CA PHE A 15 -17.99 -2.43 5.80
C PHE A 15 -17.82 -0.92 5.59
N VAL A 16 -18.03 -0.44 4.36
CA VAL A 16 -17.91 1.00 4.01
C VAL A 16 -18.88 1.84 4.85
N ARG A 17 -20.09 1.33 5.11
CA ARG A 17 -21.07 2.04 5.96
C ARG A 17 -20.73 2.02 7.44
N ALA A 18 -20.14 0.95 7.95
CA ALA A 18 -19.80 0.81 9.37
C ALA A 18 -18.50 1.51 9.75
N MET A 19 -17.52 1.53 8.86
CA MET A 19 -16.15 1.96 9.18
C MET A 19 -16.01 3.42 9.65
N PRO A 20 -16.79 4.40 9.15
CA PRO A 20 -16.74 5.77 9.69
C PRO A 20 -17.01 5.82 11.20
N GLY A 21 -18.02 5.09 11.69
CA GLY A 21 -18.33 5.01 13.12
C GLY A 21 -17.20 4.39 13.95
N HIS A 22 -16.51 3.37 13.43
CA HIS A 22 -15.34 2.81 14.11
C HIS A 22 -14.15 3.78 14.13
N VAL A 23 -13.96 4.58 13.09
CA VAL A 23 -12.92 5.62 13.10
C VAL A 23 -13.25 6.70 14.14
N ASP A 24 -14.53 7.07 14.29
CA ASP A 24 -14.98 8.01 15.34
C ASP A 24 -14.69 7.44 16.74
N GLU A 25 -14.95 6.15 16.98
CA GLU A 25 -14.61 5.47 18.25
C GLU A 25 -13.10 5.51 18.54
N TYR A 26 -12.23 5.35 17.52
CA TYR A 26 -10.79 5.45 17.69
C TYR A 26 -10.37 6.87 18.06
N GLU A 27 -10.98 7.89 17.46
CA GLU A 27 -10.71 9.29 17.78
C GLU A 27 -11.17 9.64 19.19
N ASP A 28 -12.35 9.21 19.59
CA ASP A 28 -12.89 9.43 20.96
C ASP A 28 -12.00 8.80 22.04
N LEU A 29 -11.45 7.60 21.76
CA LEU A 29 -10.58 6.91 22.69
C LEU A 29 -9.18 7.53 22.81
N LEU A 30 -8.62 8.02 21.70
CA LEU A 30 -7.19 8.34 21.63
C LEU A 30 -6.90 9.82 21.41
N THR A 31 -7.61 10.50 20.50
CA THR A 31 -7.21 11.84 20.02
C THR A 31 -7.11 12.87 21.14
N MET A 32 -8.06 12.87 22.07
CA MET A 32 -8.05 13.80 23.21
C MET A 32 -7.58 13.17 24.51
N ASN A 33 -7.18 11.89 24.49
CA ASN A 33 -6.72 11.18 25.69
C ASN A 33 -5.41 11.79 26.22
N PRO A 34 -5.37 12.28 27.48
CA PRO A 34 -4.18 12.93 28.04
C PRO A 34 -2.95 12.03 28.09
N ILE A 35 -3.14 10.73 28.37
CA ILE A 35 -2.05 9.76 28.43
C ILE A 35 -1.46 9.56 27.02
N TRP A 36 -2.33 9.33 26.01
CA TRP A 36 -1.90 9.19 24.63
C TRP A 36 -1.14 10.43 24.14
N ARG A 37 -1.69 11.60 24.36
CA ARG A 37 -1.06 12.87 23.98
C ARG A 37 0.28 13.09 24.66
N SER A 38 0.39 12.82 25.94
CA SER A 38 1.66 12.97 26.68
C SER A 38 2.75 12.01 26.21
N ARG A 39 2.35 10.86 25.63
CA ARG A 39 3.28 9.83 25.15
C ARG A 39 3.59 9.91 23.65
N THR A 40 2.98 10.86 22.92
CA THR A 40 3.14 10.96 21.46
C THR A 40 3.48 12.37 20.98
N ILE A 41 2.99 13.41 21.65
CA ILE A 41 3.28 14.82 21.29
C ILE A 41 4.73 15.15 21.63
N GLY A 42 5.47 15.64 20.64
CA GLY A 42 6.86 16.04 20.76
C GLY A 42 7.86 14.87 20.77
N ILE A 43 7.37 13.61 20.71
CA ILE A 43 8.19 12.39 20.75
C ILE A 43 8.45 11.90 19.31
N GLY A 44 9.69 11.48 19.05
CA GLY A 44 10.09 10.92 17.77
C GLY A 44 9.95 11.90 16.62
N LYS A 45 10.42 13.13 16.79
CA LYS A 45 10.39 14.17 15.76
C LYS A 45 11.25 13.81 14.58
N LEU A 46 10.68 14.00 13.37
CA LEU A 46 11.35 13.84 12.10
C LEU A 46 11.02 15.05 11.24
N SER A 47 12.00 15.91 10.95
CA SER A 47 11.78 17.08 10.10
C SER A 47 11.47 16.67 8.66
N ALA A 48 10.81 17.55 7.90
CA ALA A 48 10.54 17.32 6.48
C ALA A 48 11.84 17.15 5.66
N GLU A 49 12.91 17.85 6.05
CA GLU A 49 14.22 17.74 5.43
C GLU A 49 14.87 16.39 5.71
N ASP A 50 14.96 15.98 6.99
CA ASP A 50 15.50 14.68 7.37
C ASP A 50 14.69 13.53 6.73
N ALA A 51 13.36 13.64 6.71
CA ALA A 51 12.49 12.64 6.09
C ALA A 51 12.80 12.45 4.60
N LYS A 52 13.02 13.54 3.86
CA LYS A 52 13.41 13.51 2.43
C LYS A 52 14.80 12.93 2.23
N VAL A 53 15.79 13.36 3.02
CA VAL A 53 17.18 12.88 2.95
C VAL A 53 17.27 11.39 3.21
N LEU A 54 16.50 10.89 4.19
CA LEU A 54 16.44 9.46 4.52
C LEU A 54 15.57 8.65 3.56
N GLY A 55 14.90 9.29 2.59
CA GLY A 55 14.03 8.62 1.63
C GLY A 55 12.75 8.06 2.23
N ALA A 56 12.29 8.60 3.38
CA ALA A 56 11.04 8.20 4.00
C ALA A 56 9.85 8.47 3.08
N THR A 57 8.84 7.61 3.14
CA THR A 57 7.62 7.71 2.34
C THR A 57 6.39 7.37 3.17
N GLY A 58 5.19 7.58 2.61
CA GLY A 58 3.95 7.28 3.29
C GLY A 58 3.66 8.17 4.50
N PRO A 59 2.99 7.63 5.52
CA PRO A 59 2.65 8.37 6.73
C PRO A 59 3.86 8.97 7.46
N MET A 60 5.05 8.37 7.32
CA MET A 60 6.30 8.92 7.87
C MET A 60 6.64 10.27 7.24
N LEU A 61 6.57 10.37 5.92
CA LEU A 61 6.83 11.60 5.18
C LEU A 61 5.67 12.60 5.31
N ARG A 62 4.43 12.13 5.19
CA ARG A 62 3.24 12.98 5.30
C ARG A 62 3.04 13.52 6.72
N GLY A 63 3.44 12.77 7.74
CA GLY A 63 3.48 13.23 9.14
C GLY A 63 4.53 14.32 9.41
N SER A 64 5.43 14.58 8.46
CA SER A 64 6.42 15.65 8.45
C SER A 64 6.04 16.82 7.52
N GLY A 65 4.76 16.92 7.12
CA GLY A 65 4.23 18.05 6.33
C GLY A 65 4.41 17.94 4.81
N VAL A 66 4.94 16.83 4.29
CA VAL A 66 5.18 16.67 2.85
C VAL A 66 4.02 15.93 2.20
N ALA A 67 3.27 16.62 1.35
CA ALA A 67 2.10 16.07 0.63
C ALA A 67 2.54 15.20 -0.56
N TRP A 68 3.24 14.09 -0.30
CA TRP A 68 3.65 13.13 -1.30
C TRP A 68 2.85 11.82 -1.18
N ASP A 69 2.12 11.50 -2.23
CA ASP A 69 1.32 10.28 -2.36
C ASP A 69 1.32 9.85 -3.82
N LEU A 70 1.77 8.63 -4.10
CA LEU A 70 1.88 8.13 -5.47
C LEU A 70 0.53 8.03 -6.18
N ARG A 71 -0.54 7.79 -5.45
CA ARG A 71 -1.90 7.74 -5.99
C ARG A 71 -2.34 9.08 -6.62
N ARG A 72 -1.73 10.19 -6.20
CA ARG A 72 -1.95 11.55 -6.74
C ARG A 72 -0.82 12.02 -7.63
N ALA A 73 0.44 11.78 -7.25
CA ALA A 73 1.62 12.28 -7.97
C ALA A 73 1.88 11.50 -9.27
N ILE A 74 1.66 10.20 -9.26
CA ILE A 74 1.85 9.28 -10.40
C ILE A 74 0.70 8.28 -10.39
N PRO A 75 -0.52 8.69 -10.79
CA PRO A 75 -1.71 7.85 -10.68
C PRO A 75 -1.56 6.51 -11.42
N TYR A 76 -2.07 5.46 -10.82
CA TYR A 76 -2.07 4.10 -11.35
C TYR A 76 -3.41 3.42 -11.02
N SER A 77 -3.75 2.35 -11.72
CA SER A 77 -4.95 1.52 -11.48
C SER A 77 -6.26 2.30 -11.33
N GLY A 78 -6.38 3.44 -12.02
CA GLY A 78 -7.61 4.24 -12.02
C GLY A 78 -7.76 5.22 -10.87
N TYR A 79 -6.72 5.45 -10.04
CA TYR A 79 -6.79 6.39 -8.93
C TYR A 79 -7.09 7.84 -9.36
N GLU A 80 -6.81 8.22 -10.59
CA GLU A 80 -7.19 9.50 -11.19
C GLU A 80 -8.70 9.74 -11.24
N ASN A 81 -9.50 8.67 -11.19
CA ASN A 81 -10.96 8.73 -11.25
C ASN A 81 -11.63 8.89 -9.87
N TYR A 82 -10.85 8.80 -8.78
CA TYR A 82 -11.36 8.90 -7.42
C TYR A 82 -11.03 10.24 -6.80
N ASP A 83 -12.01 10.79 -6.08
CA ASP A 83 -11.84 12.00 -5.30
C ASP A 83 -11.43 11.65 -3.87
N PHE A 84 -10.22 12.07 -3.46
CA PHE A 84 -9.69 11.93 -2.11
C PHE A 84 -8.61 12.98 -1.84
N GLU A 85 -8.32 13.24 -0.58
CA GLU A 85 -7.30 14.20 -0.16
C GLU A 85 -6.05 13.48 0.37
N VAL A 86 -4.89 14.09 0.14
CA VAL A 86 -3.63 13.62 0.73
C VAL A 86 -3.54 14.13 2.17
N ALA A 87 -3.61 13.22 3.13
CA ALA A 87 -3.51 13.57 4.54
C ALA A 87 -2.08 13.97 4.92
N THR A 88 -1.92 15.14 5.54
CA THR A 88 -0.64 15.64 6.05
C THR A 88 -0.76 16.17 7.45
N SER A 89 0.38 16.28 8.17
CA SER A 89 0.48 16.92 9.47
C SER A 89 1.84 17.61 9.61
N ASP A 90 1.87 18.84 10.10
CA ASP A 90 3.11 19.61 10.30
C ASP A 90 3.73 19.40 11.69
N LEU A 91 3.17 18.50 12.52
CA LEU A 91 3.66 18.24 13.88
C LEU A 91 4.99 17.49 13.90
N CYS A 92 5.30 16.76 12.84
CA CYS A 92 6.56 16.03 12.63
C CYS A 92 6.86 14.95 13.70
N ASP A 93 5.93 14.60 14.58
CA ASP A 93 6.09 13.70 15.71
C ASP A 93 5.19 12.45 15.63
N CYS A 94 5.21 11.61 16.67
CA CYS A 94 4.37 10.43 16.75
C CYS A 94 2.87 10.76 16.66
N TYR A 95 2.45 11.85 17.29
CA TYR A 95 1.06 12.27 17.26
C TYR A 95 0.63 12.75 15.87
N GLY A 96 1.47 13.49 15.17
CA GLY A 96 1.24 13.90 13.78
C GLY A 96 1.08 12.68 12.84
N ARG A 97 1.93 11.66 12.98
CA ARG A 97 1.80 10.41 12.21
C ARG A 97 0.50 9.65 12.53
N TYR A 98 0.07 9.64 13.78
CA TYR A 98 -1.22 9.10 14.18
C TYR A 98 -2.38 9.84 13.48
N LEU A 99 -2.40 11.18 13.53
CA LEU A 99 -3.44 11.98 12.89
C LEU A 99 -3.51 11.78 11.37
N VAL A 100 -2.36 11.63 10.72
CA VAL A 100 -2.31 11.28 9.28
C VAL A 100 -3.02 9.95 9.03
N ARG A 101 -2.74 8.91 9.81
CA ARG A 101 -3.39 7.60 9.63
C ARG A 101 -4.89 7.62 9.85
N ILE A 102 -5.37 8.38 10.83
CA ILE A 102 -6.83 8.55 11.04
C ILE A 102 -7.48 9.19 9.79
N LYS A 103 -6.88 10.25 9.25
CA LYS A 103 -7.38 10.88 8.02
C LYS A 103 -7.30 9.93 6.82
N GLU A 104 -6.22 9.18 6.67
CA GLU A 104 -6.05 8.18 5.60
C GLU A 104 -7.08 7.06 5.66
N MET A 105 -7.47 6.61 6.86
CA MET A 105 -8.57 5.65 7.01
C MET A 105 -9.89 6.21 6.47
N ARG A 106 -10.22 7.47 6.75
CA ARG A 106 -11.42 8.13 6.23
C ARG A 106 -11.37 8.26 4.70
N GLU A 107 -10.24 8.70 4.15
CA GLU A 107 -10.07 8.80 2.69
C GLU A 107 -10.10 7.43 2.01
N ALA A 108 -9.56 6.38 2.64
CA ALA A 108 -9.64 5.02 2.12
C ALA A 108 -11.09 4.51 2.04
N VAL A 109 -11.90 4.79 3.06
CA VAL A 109 -13.34 4.47 3.04
C VAL A 109 -14.08 5.22 1.94
N LYS A 110 -13.75 6.50 1.74
CA LYS A 110 -14.31 7.33 0.65
C LYS A 110 -13.95 6.76 -0.74
N ILE A 111 -12.71 6.31 -0.94
CA ILE A 111 -12.28 5.65 -2.18
C ILE A 111 -13.03 4.34 -2.39
N LEU A 112 -13.17 3.51 -1.34
CA LEU A 112 -13.89 2.24 -1.44
C LEU A 112 -15.36 2.43 -1.82
N GLY A 113 -16.05 3.43 -1.26
CA GLY A 113 -17.42 3.79 -1.65
C GLY A 113 -17.51 4.17 -3.13
N GLN A 114 -16.62 5.06 -3.58
CA GLN A 114 -16.59 5.45 -5.00
C GLN A 114 -16.25 4.28 -5.94
N ALA A 115 -15.40 3.35 -5.49
CA ALA A 115 -15.04 2.16 -6.28
C ALA A 115 -16.23 1.20 -6.41
N LEU A 116 -17.04 1.05 -5.36
CA LEU A 116 -18.30 0.27 -5.44
C LEU A 116 -19.29 0.89 -6.42
N ASP A 117 -19.47 2.22 -6.35
CA ASP A 117 -20.41 2.93 -7.23
C ASP A 117 -19.98 2.92 -8.71
N LYS A 118 -18.67 2.84 -8.97
CA LYS A 118 -18.07 2.91 -10.31
C LYS A 118 -17.57 1.57 -10.83
N LEU A 119 -17.89 0.46 -10.16
CA LEU A 119 -17.42 -0.86 -10.58
C LEU A 119 -17.96 -1.18 -11.99
N PRO A 120 -17.09 -1.34 -13.00
CA PRO A 120 -17.56 -1.60 -14.36
C PRO A 120 -18.00 -3.06 -14.53
N ASP A 121 -19.02 -3.26 -15.35
CA ASP A 121 -19.34 -4.57 -15.88
C ASP A 121 -18.38 -4.94 -17.03
N GLY A 122 -18.12 -6.22 -17.21
CA GLY A 122 -17.34 -6.69 -18.36
C GLY A 122 -16.40 -7.85 -18.06
N PRO A 123 -15.58 -8.23 -19.04
CA PRO A 123 -14.64 -9.35 -18.88
C PRO A 123 -13.54 -9.00 -17.87
N VAL A 124 -13.31 -9.88 -16.90
CA VAL A 124 -12.29 -9.73 -15.84
C VAL A 124 -10.90 -10.11 -16.35
N ASN A 125 -10.83 -10.92 -17.39
CA ASN A 125 -9.60 -11.51 -17.91
C ASN A 125 -9.36 -11.09 -19.37
N VAL A 126 -8.08 -11.02 -19.74
CA VAL A 126 -7.69 -10.87 -21.15
C VAL A 126 -8.01 -12.14 -21.93
N ASP A 127 -8.46 -12.00 -23.17
CA ASP A 127 -8.68 -13.12 -24.08
C ASP A 127 -7.38 -13.47 -24.83
N ASP A 128 -6.41 -13.98 -24.11
CA ASP A 128 -5.14 -14.47 -24.67
C ASP A 128 -4.69 -15.76 -23.94
N ARG A 129 -4.79 -16.89 -24.61
CA ARG A 129 -4.40 -18.22 -24.08
C ARG A 129 -2.90 -18.36 -23.83
N LYS A 130 -2.08 -17.46 -24.32
CA LYS A 130 -0.63 -17.46 -24.03
C LYS A 130 -0.31 -16.84 -22.67
N ILE A 131 -1.23 -16.06 -22.12
CA ILE A 131 -1.09 -15.35 -20.85
C ILE A 131 -2.02 -15.94 -19.79
N LEU A 132 -3.27 -16.25 -20.18
CA LEU A 132 -4.29 -16.78 -19.28
C LEU A 132 -4.44 -18.31 -19.47
N PRO A 133 -4.41 -19.09 -18.39
CA PRO A 133 -4.72 -20.51 -18.45
C PRO A 133 -6.15 -20.75 -18.98
N PRO A 134 -6.36 -21.77 -19.83
CA PRO A 134 -7.69 -22.12 -20.31
C PRO A 134 -8.60 -22.56 -19.15
N PRO A 135 -9.94 -22.43 -19.30
CA PRO A 135 -10.90 -22.94 -18.33
C PRO A 135 -10.69 -24.43 -18.05
N ARG A 136 -10.94 -24.84 -16.80
CA ARG A 136 -10.71 -26.22 -16.37
C ARG A 136 -11.52 -27.23 -17.19
N GLU A 137 -12.72 -26.88 -17.61
CA GLU A 137 -13.62 -27.72 -18.39
C GLU A 137 -13.04 -28.04 -19.80
N GLU A 138 -12.28 -27.12 -20.39
CA GLU A 138 -11.62 -27.34 -21.68
C GLU A 138 -10.47 -28.34 -21.59
N LEU A 139 -9.86 -28.52 -20.40
CA LEU A 139 -8.75 -29.47 -20.23
C LEU A 139 -9.17 -30.91 -20.43
N GLU A 140 -10.45 -31.25 -20.30
CA GLU A 140 -10.96 -32.62 -20.49
C GLU A 140 -11.24 -32.93 -21.97
N THR A 141 -11.43 -31.90 -22.81
CA THR A 141 -11.90 -32.05 -24.19
C THR A 141 -10.90 -31.56 -25.24
N SER A 142 -9.93 -30.73 -24.88
CA SER A 142 -9.00 -30.10 -25.80
C SER A 142 -7.54 -30.35 -25.42
N MET A 143 -6.83 -31.07 -26.30
CA MET A 143 -5.37 -31.30 -26.15
C MET A 143 -4.60 -29.96 -26.20
N GLU A 144 -5.03 -28.99 -27.01
CA GLU A 144 -4.40 -27.68 -27.10
C GLU A 144 -4.51 -26.93 -25.78
N ALA A 145 -5.67 -26.99 -25.12
CA ALA A 145 -5.88 -26.40 -23.81
C ALA A 145 -4.94 -27.02 -22.75
N VAL A 146 -4.75 -28.33 -22.77
CA VAL A 146 -3.80 -29.04 -21.88
C VAL A 146 -2.37 -28.54 -22.12
N ILE A 147 -1.95 -28.38 -23.38
CA ILE A 147 -0.60 -27.90 -23.72
C ILE A 147 -0.40 -26.47 -23.24
N HIS A 148 -1.36 -25.57 -23.46
CA HIS A 148 -1.29 -24.19 -22.98
C HIS A 148 -1.24 -24.13 -21.45
N HIS A 149 -2.10 -24.87 -20.78
CA HIS A 149 -2.09 -24.97 -19.33
C HIS A 149 -0.73 -25.45 -18.81
N PHE A 150 -0.22 -26.57 -19.33
CA PHE A 150 1.06 -27.14 -18.93
C PHE A 150 2.21 -26.15 -19.12
N LYS A 151 2.32 -25.53 -20.29
CA LYS A 151 3.38 -24.55 -20.58
C LYS A 151 3.32 -23.33 -19.69
N LEU A 152 2.13 -22.77 -19.45
CA LEU A 152 1.99 -21.60 -18.60
C LEU A 152 2.39 -21.87 -17.14
N PHE A 153 2.10 -23.05 -16.61
CA PHE A 153 2.45 -23.41 -15.24
C PHE A 153 3.90 -23.90 -15.06
N THR A 154 4.51 -24.49 -16.10
CA THR A 154 5.90 -24.98 -16.02
C THR A 154 6.93 -23.97 -16.49
N GLU A 155 6.65 -23.25 -17.57
CA GLU A 155 7.60 -22.31 -18.18
C GLU A 155 7.21 -20.85 -17.92
N GLY A 156 5.91 -20.54 -17.88
CA GLY A 156 5.40 -19.18 -17.90
C GLY A 156 5.35 -18.57 -19.32
N TYR A 157 5.11 -17.27 -19.40
CA TYR A 157 5.12 -16.53 -20.67
C TYR A 157 6.37 -15.66 -20.77
N SER A 158 6.87 -15.46 -21.98
CA SER A 158 8.04 -14.61 -22.23
C SER A 158 7.63 -13.12 -22.23
N VAL A 159 8.48 -12.29 -21.64
CA VAL A 159 8.31 -10.83 -21.57
C VAL A 159 9.38 -10.19 -22.45
N PRO A 160 9.07 -9.12 -23.22
CA PRO A 160 10.09 -8.41 -24.01
C PRO A 160 11.31 -8.01 -23.19
N ALA A 161 12.48 -8.02 -23.81
CA ALA A 161 13.72 -7.58 -23.17
C ALA A 161 13.65 -6.08 -22.84
N GLY A 162 14.07 -5.73 -21.63
CA GLY A 162 14.05 -4.35 -21.13
C GLY A 162 14.06 -4.31 -19.62
N ASP A 163 13.99 -3.11 -19.08
CA ASP A 163 13.87 -2.90 -17.64
C ASP A 163 12.71 -1.97 -17.31
N VAL A 164 12.10 -2.19 -16.16
CA VAL A 164 10.97 -1.40 -15.69
C VAL A 164 11.02 -1.25 -14.17
N TYR A 165 10.70 -0.07 -13.69
CA TYR A 165 10.40 0.21 -12.28
C TYR A 165 8.94 0.63 -12.14
N VAL A 166 8.22 -0.05 -11.27
CA VAL A 166 6.84 0.32 -10.91
C VAL A 166 6.75 0.44 -9.41
N ALA A 167 6.16 1.53 -8.95
CA ALA A 167 5.91 1.78 -7.53
C ALA A 167 4.41 1.96 -7.28
N VAL A 168 3.97 1.52 -6.11
CA VAL A 168 2.60 1.69 -5.61
C VAL A 168 2.64 2.25 -4.20
N GLU A 169 1.62 3.01 -3.84
CA GLU A 169 1.44 3.50 -2.47
C GLU A 169 0.84 2.39 -1.62
N SER A 170 1.57 1.93 -0.62
CA SER A 170 1.05 1.04 0.42
C SER A 170 0.68 1.83 1.67
N GLY A 171 0.00 1.21 2.63
CA GLY A 171 -0.33 1.85 3.91
C GLY A 171 0.90 2.33 4.71
N ARG A 172 2.10 1.88 4.34
CA ARG A 172 3.38 2.27 4.98
C ARG A 172 4.21 3.21 4.13
N GLY A 173 3.85 3.38 2.88
CA GLY A 173 4.52 4.23 1.91
C GLY A 173 4.79 3.53 0.59
N GLU A 174 5.76 4.01 -0.15
CA GLU A 174 6.09 3.50 -1.47
C GLU A 174 6.70 2.10 -1.42
N ASN A 175 6.02 1.14 -2.05
CA ASN A 175 6.56 -0.16 -2.39
C ASN A 175 6.82 -0.22 -3.89
N GLY A 176 8.05 -0.53 -4.27
CA GLY A 176 8.47 -0.56 -5.67
C GLY A 176 9.06 -1.90 -6.08
N CYS A 177 8.92 -2.22 -7.36
CA CYS A 177 9.54 -3.38 -7.97
C CYS A 177 10.31 -2.97 -9.23
N TYR A 178 11.62 -3.21 -9.23
CA TYR A 178 12.47 -3.06 -10.41
C TYR A 178 12.74 -4.42 -11.01
N VAL A 179 12.39 -4.60 -12.27
CA VAL A 179 12.52 -5.87 -13.00
C VAL A 179 13.34 -5.66 -14.26
N VAL A 180 14.31 -6.56 -14.49
CA VAL A 180 15.07 -6.63 -15.73
C VAL A 180 14.73 -7.94 -16.44
N SER A 181 14.23 -7.84 -17.67
CA SER A 181 13.94 -8.96 -18.56
C SER A 181 14.99 -9.07 -19.67
N ASP A 182 15.40 -10.28 -20.01
CA ASP A 182 16.25 -10.59 -21.16
C ASP A 182 15.48 -11.19 -22.34
N GLY A 183 14.16 -11.16 -22.29
CA GLY A 183 13.28 -11.74 -23.32
C GLY A 183 12.81 -13.15 -23.00
N THR A 184 13.27 -13.75 -21.90
CA THR A 184 12.84 -15.08 -21.46
C THR A 184 11.64 -15.02 -20.50
N HIS A 185 11.15 -16.18 -20.06
CA HIS A 185 10.08 -16.30 -19.08
C HIS A 185 10.54 -16.06 -17.64
N LYS A 186 11.84 -15.94 -17.40
CA LYS A 186 12.40 -15.64 -16.07
C LYS A 186 13.06 -14.27 -16.08
N PRO A 187 12.77 -13.41 -15.08
CA PRO A 187 13.47 -12.15 -14.99
C PRO A 187 14.95 -12.39 -14.68
N ARG A 188 15.83 -11.66 -15.36
CA ARG A 188 17.28 -11.69 -15.10
C ARG A 188 17.62 -11.09 -13.72
N ARG A 189 16.86 -10.07 -13.30
CA ARG A 189 17.02 -9.39 -12.01
C ARG A 189 15.69 -8.87 -11.55
N VAL A 190 15.43 -9.03 -10.25
CA VAL A 190 14.32 -8.38 -9.55
C VAL A 190 14.87 -7.72 -8.30
N LYS A 191 14.44 -6.48 -8.03
CA LYS A 191 14.74 -5.77 -6.78
C LYS A 191 13.46 -5.13 -6.27
N PHE A 192 13.10 -5.45 -5.02
CA PHE A 192 12.01 -4.80 -4.32
C PHE A 192 12.53 -3.60 -3.53
N ARG A 193 11.83 -2.47 -3.60
CA ARG A 193 11.94 -1.37 -2.67
C ARG A 193 10.84 -1.52 -1.64
N SER A 194 11.22 -1.75 -0.40
CA SER A 194 10.30 -1.85 0.73
C SER A 194 10.17 -0.49 1.42
N ALA A 195 8.96 -0.06 1.69
CA ALA A 195 8.70 1.16 2.45
C ALA A 195 9.21 1.02 3.89
N SER A 196 8.96 -0.12 4.55
CA SER A 196 9.36 -0.37 5.93
C SER A 196 10.88 -0.37 6.10
N PHE A 197 11.62 -0.99 5.17
CA PHE A 197 13.08 -1.01 5.21
C PHE A 197 13.67 0.41 5.17
N VAL A 198 13.16 1.25 4.26
CA VAL A 198 13.64 2.63 4.12
C VAL A 198 13.23 3.48 5.33
N ASN A 199 12.00 3.36 5.80
CA ASN A 199 11.50 4.13 6.93
C ASN A 199 12.23 3.80 8.25
N LEU A 200 12.73 2.56 8.43
CA LEU A 200 13.52 2.18 9.59
C LEU A 200 14.84 2.97 9.72
N GLN A 201 15.40 3.48 8.65
CA GLN A 201 16.59 4.34 8.71
C GLN A 201 16.35 5.62 9.53
N ALA A 202 15.10 6.08 9.58
CA ALA A 202 14.74 7.25 10.37
C ALA A 202 14.66 6.97 11.89
N LEU A 203 14.63 5.68 12.29
CA LEU A 203 14.46 5.30 13.70
C LEU A 203 15.57 5.86 14.61
N GLU A 204 16.82 5.78 14.17
CA GLU A 204 17.95 6.33 14.94
C GLU A 204 17.77 7.83 15.16
N ARG A 205 17.41 8.56 14.12
CA ARG A 205 17.19 10.02 14.19
C ARG A 205 16.06 10.38 15.15
N MET A 206 14.95 9.63 15.09
CA MET A 206 13.78 9.85 15.94
C MET A 206 14.00 9.44 17.40
N ALA A 207 14.89 8.49 17.66
CA ALA A 207 15.13 7.95 18.99
C ALA A 207 16.11 8.78 19.83
N LEU A 208 16.96 9.61 19.20
CA LEU A 208 17.96 10.40 19.90
C LEU A 208 17.34 11.37 20.90
N ASN A 209 17.90 11.40 22.12
CA ASN A 209 17.48 12.26 23.23
C ASN A 209 16.07 11.96 23.78
N HIS A 210 15.56 10.76 23.55
CA HIS A 210 14.31 10.26 24.11
C HIS A 210 14.57 9.14 25.13
N MET A 211 13.57 8.85 25.96
CA MET A 211 13.63 7.72 26.90
C MET A 211 13.50 6.38 26.14
N ILE A 212 14.03 5.30 26.70
CA ILE A 212 13.85 3.94 26.15
C ILE A 212 12.35 3.60 26.00
N ALA A 213 11.51 4.07 26.94
CA ALA A 213 10.06 3.88 26.86
C ALA A 213 9.43 4.60 25.65
N ASP A 214 10.00 5.70 25.19
CA ASP A 214 9.52 6.43 24.01
C ASP A 214 9.85 5.70 22.71
N LEU A 215 10.93 4.90 22.71
CA LEU A 215 11.32 4.09 21.55
C LEU A 215 10.19 3.14 21.11
N ILE A 216 9.41 2.61 22.05
CA ILE A 216 8.26 1.74 21.74
C ILE A 216 7.21 2.51 20.97
N ALA A 217 6.90 3.75 21.39
CA ALA A 217 5.95 4.61 20.67
C ALA A 217 6.47 5.02 19.29
N ILE A 218 7.78 5.31 19.19
CA ILE A 218 8.44 5.67 17.93
C ILE A 218 8.39 4.50 16.94
N ILE A 219 8.75 3.28 17.36
CA ILE A 219 8.68 2.07 16.54
C ILE A 219 7.23 1.79 16.12
N GLY A 220 6.29 1.88 17.07
CA GLY A 220 4.86 1.70 16.79
C GLY A 220 4.33 2.68 15.74
N THR A 221 4.76 3.94 15.76
CA THR A 221 4.34 4.94 14.76
C THR A 221 5.11 4.87 13.45
N ALA A 222 6.31 4.28 13.42
CA ALA A 222 7.01 3.95 12.20
C ALA A 222 6.32 2.82 11.42
N ASP A 223 5.54 1.97 12.13
CA ASP A 223 4.73 0.89 11.57
C ASP A 223 5.54 -0.04 10.66
N ALA A 224 6.74 -0.42 11.09
CA ALA A 224 7.59 -1.29 10.31
C ALA A 224 7.09 -2.74 10.38
N VAL A 225 6.85 -3.34 9.24
CA VAL A 225 6.51 -4.76 9.12
C VAL A 225 7.76 -5.56 8.80
N LEU A 226 8.12 -6.49 9.68
CA LEU A 226 9.39 -7.23 9.55
C LEU A 226 9.44 -8.06 8.26
N GLY A 227 8.32 -8.64 7.83
CA GLY A 227 8.27 -9.36 6.55
C GLY A 227 8.52 -8.47 5.32
N ASP A 228 8.11 -7.19 5.37
CA ASP A 228 8.42 -6.20 4.33
C ASP A 228 9.89 -5.73 4.42
N VAL A 229 10.48 -5.72 5.61
CA VAL A 229 11.90 -5.38 5.82
C VAL A 229 12.81 -6.47 5.26
N ASP A 230 12.50 -7.72 5.52
CA ASP A 230 13.32 -8.88 5.11
C ASP A 230 13.20 -9.25 3.63
N ARG A 231 12.09 -8.93 2.98
CA ARG A 231 11.80 -9.14 1.54
C ARG A 231 11.81 -10.58 1.07
#